data_950cd1cef15f0b76a55f98be1010175d
#
_entry.id   950cd1cef15f0b76a55f98be1010175d
#
_cell.length_a   1.000
_cell.length_b   1.000
_cell.length_c   1.000
_cell.angle_alpha   90.00
_cell.angle_beta   90.00
_cell.angle_gamma   90.00
#
_symmetry.space_group_name_H-M   'P 1'
#
loop_
_entity.id
_entity.type
_entity.pdbx_description
1 polymer ?
#
loop_
_entity_poly.entity_id
_entity_poly.type
_entity_poly.pdbx_seq_one_letter_code
_entity_poly.pdbx_strand_id
1 'polypeptide(L)'
;MASLLEQLKSMTTIVADTGEVEAIKTLKPQDATTNPSLLLKASTLPQCEPMIAEAIAYAKSNSSDKNQQIEDAVDKLAVLVGLEIQKHIPGRISTEVDASLSFNIDKMVTKAKKIIALYNEAGVTNDRVLIKLASTWEGIKAGEILEKEGINCNLTLLFSFAQARACAEAGVFLISPFVGRILDWFKAKTGEEYTSETDPGVMSVHAIYNWYKEHGFKTVVMGASFRNIGEITALAGCDRLTIAPALLEELDSTEGDLPQALKDNGATKEKPAKLEEDQFRFDHNGDAMATEKLAEGIRNFVIDQNKLEAALAEKL
;
A
#
# COMPACT_ATOMS: atom_id res chain seq x y z
N MET A 1 5.26 5.90 31.68
CA MET A 1 5.99 6.54 30.53
C MET A 1 5.03 6.60 29.35
N ALA A 2 5.30 7.43 28.32
CA ALA A 2 4.49 7.41 27.11
C ALA A 2 4.65 6.04 26.42
N SER A 3 3.58 5.52 25.80
CA SER A 3 3.67 4.28 25.02
C SER A 3 4.60 4.44 23.82
N LEU A 4 5.09 3.32 23.27
CA LEU A 4 5.89 3.37 22.03
C LEU A 4 5.08 3.97 20.88
N LEU A 5 3.76 3.73 20.82
CA LEU A 5 2.87 4.31 19.80
C LEU A 5 2.78 5.84 19.90
N GLU A 6 2.63 6.39 21.12
CA GLU A 6 2.59 7.85 21.32
C GLU A 6 3.89 8.51 20.90
N GLN A 7 5.03 7.90 21.24
CA GLN A 7 6.34 8.41 20.82
C GLN A 7 6.50 8.30 19.29
N LEU A 8 6.11 7.19 18.68
CA LEU A 8 6.17 7.00 17.23
C LEU A 8 5.34 8.04 16.48
N LYS A 9 4.13 8.34 16.95
CA LYS A 9 3.25 9.39 16.38
C LYS A 9 3.90 10.78 16.34
N SER A 10 4.87 11.06 17.22
CA SER A 10 5.57 12.35 17.24
C SER A 10 6.60 12.52 16.11
N MET A 11 7.02 11.44 15.46
CA MET A 11 8.10 11.45 14.47
C MET A 11 7.77 10.74 13.16
N THR A 12 6.64 10.01 13.10
CA THR A 12 6.21 9.21 11.95
C THR A 12 4.69 9.31 11.80
N THR A 13 4.20 9.50 10.57
CA THR A 13 2.75 9.43 10.31
C THR A 13 2.26 7.99 10.36
N ILE A 14 1.32 7.71 11.26
CA ILE A 14 0.74 6.39 11.42
C ILE A 14 -0.40 6.16 10.44
N VAL A 15 -0.34 5.05 9.75
CA VAL A 15 -1.34 4.58 8.78
C VAL A 15 -1.85 3.23 9.26
N ALA A 16 -3.17 3.00 9.22
CA ALA A 16 -3.74 1.69 9.55
C ALA A 16 -3.83 0.80 8.32
N ASP A 17 -3.30 -0.41 8.40
CA ASP A 17 -3.41 -1.42 7.34
C ASP A 17 -4.58 -2.36 7.65
N THR A 18 -5.80 -1.94 7.30
CA THR A 18 -7.01 -2.70 7.60
C THR A 18 -8.22 -2.23 6.78
N GLY A 19 -9.12 -3.16 6.46
CA GLY A 19 -10.48 -2.87 5.97
C GLY A 19 -11.55 -2.84 7.08
N GLU A 20 -11.15 -3.04 8.34
CA GLU A 20 -12.07 -3.10 9.49
C GLU A 20 -12.29 -1.71 10.09
N VAL A 21 -13.46 -1.14 9.86
CA VAL A 21 -13.82 0.23 10.29
C VAL A 21 -13.73 0.42 11.80
N GLU A 22 -14.15 -0.58 12.59
CA GLU A 22 -14.13 -0.48 14.07
C GLU A 22 -12.71 -0.35 14.62
N ALA A 23 -11.73 -1.05 14.03
CA ALA A 23 -10.33 -0.88 14.41
C ALA A 23 -9.84 0.56 14.14
N ILE A 24 -10.24 1.16 13.01
CA ILE A 24 -9.89 2.54 12.67
C ILE A 24 -10.48 3.55 13.66
N LYS A 25 -11.74 3.37 14.07
CA LYS A 25 -12.38 4.24 15.08
C LYS A 25 -11.62 4.26 16.41
N THR A 26 -11.11 3.11 16.82
CA THR A 26 -10.37 2.96 18.08
C THR A 26 -8.96 3.55 17.98
N LEU A 27 -8.23 3.22 16.92
CA LEU A 27 -6.81 3.56 16.74
C LEU A 27 -6.57 5.00 16.28
N LYS A 28 -7.56 5.62 15.62
CA LYS A 28 -7.54 6.99 15.10
C LYS A 28 -6.25 7.30 14.31
N PRO A 29 -5.94 6.51 13.26
CA PRO A 29 -4.76 6.75 12.43
C PRO A 29 -4.94 8.01 11.58
N GLN A 30 -3.83 8.54 11.05
CA GLN A 30 -3.86 9.66 10.10
C GLN A 30 -4.44 9.25 8.76
N ASP A 31 -3.99 8.13 8.22
CA ASP A 31 -4.38 7.57 6.93
C ASP A 31 -4.75 6.08 7.10
N ALA A 32 -5.29 5.46 6.03
CA ALA A 32 -5.52 4.03 6.00
C ALA A 32 -5.16 3.43 4.63
N THR A 33 -4.82 2.15 4.63
CA THR A 33 -4.58 1.37 3.42
C THR A 33 -5.46 0.12 3.40
N THR A 34 -5.98 -0.19 2.23
CA THR A 34 -6.62 -1.47 1.93
C THR A 34 -5.85 -2.22 0.84
N ASN A 35 -6.22 -3.46 0.61
CA ASN A 35 -5.73 -4.32 -0.47
C ASN A 35 -6.76 -5.42 -0.72
N PRO A 36 -6.63 -6.25 -1.78
CA PRO A 36 -7.61 -7.30 -2.09
C PRO A 36 -7.88 -8.26 -0.93
N SER A 37 -6.86 -8.67 -0.19
CA SER A 37 -7.01 -9.58 0.96
C SER A 37 -7.78 -8.94 2.11
N LEU A 38 -7.51 -7.67 2.40
CA LEU A 38 -8.21 -6.91 3.44
C LEU A 38 -9.67 -6.63 3.04
N LEU A 39 -9.92 -6.35 1.75
CA LEU A 39 -11.26 -6.15 1.24
C LEU A 39 -12.08 -7.45 1.29
N LEU A 40 -11.49 -8.58 0.89
CA LEU A 40 -12.10 -9.90 1.02
C LEU A 40 -12.46 -10.20 2.47
N LYS A 41 -11.54 -9.97 3.41
CA LYS A 41 -11.82 -10.15 4.85
C LYS A 41 -12.95 -9.24 5.33
N ALA A 42 -12.92 -7.95 4.99
CA ALA A 42 -13.94 -7.00 5.36
C ALA A 42 -15.33 -7.41 4.82
N SER A 43 -15.41 -7.94 3.60
CA SER A 43 -16.66 -8.37 2.96
C SER A 43 -17.36 -9.51 3.69
N THR A 44 -16.67 -10.23 4.58
CA THR A 44 -17.28 -11.29 5.41
C THR A 44 -17.92 -10.77 6.71
N LEU A 45 -17.71 -9.50 7.02
CA LEU A 45 -18.21 -8.90 8.26
C LEU A 45 -19.65 -8.42 8.09
N PRO A 46 -20.54 -8.61 9.10
CA PRO A 46 -21.95 -8.21 9.01
C PRO A 46 -22.15 -6.72 8.66
N GLN A 47 -21.29 -5.84 9.12
CA GLN A 47 -21.35 -4.41 8.81
C GLN A 47 -21.08 -4.07 7.33
N CYS A 48 -20.50 -4.98 6.55
CA CYS A 48 -20.30 -4.83 5.11
C CYS A 48 -21.54 -5.20 4.27
N GLU A 49 -22.53 -5.92 4.82
CA GLU A 49 -23.73 -6.35 4.07
C GLU A 49 -24.45 -5.18 3.36
N PRO A 50 -24.70 -4.01 3.99
CA PRO A 50 -25.33 -2.89 3.28
C PRO A 50 -24.49 -2.37 2.11
N MET A 51 -23.17 -2.33 2.26
CA MET A 51 -22.23 -1.90 1.20
C MET A 51 -22.23 -2.91 0.05
N ILE A 52 -22.26 -4.20 0.34
CA ILE A 52 -22.37 -5.26 -0.67
C ILE A 52 -23.70 -5.11 -1.43
N ALA A 53 -24.82 -4.89 -0.74
CA ALA A 53 -26.12 -4.69 -1.39
C ALA A 53 -26.13 -3.46 -2.30
N GLU A 54 -25.52 -2.36 -1.88
CA GLU A 54 -25.36 -1.15 -2.70
C GLU A 54 -24.47 -1.41 -3.93
N ALA A 55 -23.34 -2.11 -3.76
CA ALA A 55 -22.43 -2.44 -4.84
C ALA A 55 -23.11 -3.32 -5.91
N ILE A 56 -23.90 -4.31 -5.49
CA ILE A 56 -24.70 -5.17 -6.37
C ILE A 56 -25.77 -4.36 -7.12
N ALA A 57 -26.49 -3.47 -6.43
CA ALA A 57 -27.50 -2.61 -7.07
C ALA A 57 -26.87 -1.69 -8.12
N TYR A 58 -25.72 -1.07 -7.80
CA TYR A 58 -24.93 -0.26 -8.73
C TYR A 58 -24.54 -1.08 -9.98
N ALA A 59 -23.96 -2.25 -9.79
CA ALA A 59 -23.51 -3.11 -10.88
C ALA A 59 -24.66 -3.51 -11.83
N LYS A 60 -25.80 -3.89 -11.28
CA LYS A 60 -27.01 -4.23 -12.05
C LYS A 60 -27.59 -3.05 -12.83
N SER A 61 -27.47 -1.83 -12.30
CA SER A 61 -27.94 -0.62 -13.00
C SER A 61 -26.99 -0.18 -14.10
N ASN A 62 -25.71 -0.50 -13.98
CA ASN A 62 -24.65 -0.01 -14.87
C ASN A 62 -24.43 -0.88 -16.12
N SER A 63 -24.66 -2.19 -16.03
CA SER A 63 -24.46 -3.13 -17.14
C SER A 63 -25.45 -4.28 -17.09
N SER A 64 -25.75 -4.86 -18.27
CA SER A 64 -26.43 -6.14 -18.43
C SER A 64 -25.48 -7.33 -18.60
N ASP A 65 -24.21 -7.07 -18.86
CA ASP A 65 -23.17 -8.11 -18.97
C ASP A 65 -22.72 -8.56 -17.58
N LYS A 66 -22.76 -9.86 -17.33
CA LYS A 66 -22.48 -10.41 -16.00
C LYS A 66 -21.01 -10.22 -15.58
N ASN A 67 -20.07 -10.32 -16.49
CA ASN A 67 -18.66 -10.12 -16.15
C ASN A 67 -18.41 -8.65 -15.78
N GLN A 68 -19.00 -7.73 -16.53
CA GLN A 68 -18.93 -6.32 -16.23
C GLN A 68 -19.63 -5.99 -14.89
N GLN A 69 -20.76 -6.64 -14.57
CA GLN A 69 -21.43 -6.47 -13.27
C GLN A 69 -20.54 -6.92 -12.11
N ILE A 70 -19.83 -8.06 -12.24
CA ILE A 70 -18.91 -8.53 -11.20
C ILE A 70 -17.79 -7.50 -10.99
N GLU A 71 -17.17 -7.05 -12.06
CA GLU A 71 -16.10 -6.03 -12.00
C GLU A 71 -16.59 -4.73 -11.38
N ASP A 72 -17.76 -4.23 -11.79
CA ASP A 72 -18.37 -3.01 -11.25
C ASP A 72 -18.74 -3.15 -9.76
N ALA A 73 -19.22 -4.33 -9.34
CA ALA A 73 -19.54 -4.60 -7.95
C ALA A 73 -18.29 -4.59 -7.05
N VAL A 74 -17.18 -5.17 -7.50
CA VAL A 74 -15.92 -5.16 -6.76
C VAL A 74 -15.38 -3.73 -6.64
N ASP A 75 -15.31 -2.98 -7.74
CA ASP A 75 -14.84 -1.60 -7.75
C ASP A 75 -15.69 -0.71 -6.82
N LYS A 76 -17.01 -0.85 -6.91
CA LYS A 76 -17.94 -0.08 -6.06
C LYS A 76 -17.80 -0.47 -4.59
N LEU A 77 -17.66 -1.75 -4.27
CA LEU A 77 -17.46 -2.22 -2.89
C LEU A 77 -16.16 -1.67 -2.30
N ALA A 78 -15.06 -1.72 -3.06
CA ALA A 78 -13.78 -1.16 -2.63
C ALA A 78 -13.90 0.33 -2.29
N VAL A 79 -14.60 1.09 -3.12
CA VAL A 79 -14.86 2.51 -2.87
C VAL A 79 -15.76 2.71 -1.66
N LEU A 80 -16.84 1.93 -1.50
CA LEU A 80 -17.75 2.05 -0.34
C LEU A 80 -17.03 1.77 0.99
N VAL A 81 -16.20 0.75 1.04
CA VAL A 81 -15.35 0.48 2.22
C VAL A 81 -14.39 1.66 2.47
N GLY A 82 -13.76 2.18 1.42
CA GLY A 82 -12.90 3.35 1.52
C GLY A 82 -13.62 4.61 2.02
N LEU A 83 -14.85 4.86 1.55
CA LEU A 83 -15.69 5.96 2.00
C LEU A 83 -16.07 5.84 3.49
N GLU A 84 -16.38 4.62 3.92
CA GLU A 84 -16.69 4.39 5.34
C GLU A 84 -15.47 4.65 6.22
N ILE A 85 -14.30 4.15 5.81
CA ILE A 85 -13.03 4.42 6.50
C ILE A 85 -12.74 5.92 6.57
N GLN A 86 -12.94 6.67 5.48
CA GLN A 86 -12.64 8.10 5.41
C GLN A 86 -13.45 8.96 6.38
N LYS A 87 -14.60 8.49 6.86
CA LYS A 87 -15.36 9.18 7.91
C LYS A 87 -14.60 9.24 9.25
N HIS A 88 -13.62 8.38 9.43
CA HIS A 88 -12.89 8.17 10.70
C HIS A 88 -11.40 8.49 10.63
N ILE A 89 -10.89 8.92 9.48
CA ILE A 89 -9.50 9.36 9.29
C ILE A 89 -9.46 10.79 8.75
N PRO A 90 -8.54 11.65 9.22
CA PRO A 90 -8.40 13.00 8.69
C PRO A 90 -7.70 13.04 7.32
N GLY A 91 -6.90 12.04 7.00
CA GLY A 91 -6.04 11.99 5.83
C GLY A 91 -6.61 11.17 4.65
N ARG A 92 -5.80 10.29 4.10
CA ARG A 92 -6.02 9.62 2.81
C ARG A 92 -6.34 8.14 2.97
N ILE A 93 -7.15 7.61 2.07
CA ILE A 93 -7.34 6.18 1.86
C ILE A 93 -6.56 5.71 0.63
N SER A 94 -5.85 4.58 0.74
CA SER A 94 -5.27 3.90 -0.43
C SER A 94 -6.21 2.78 -0.89
N THR A 95 -6.68 2.87 -2.13
CA THR A 95 -7.53 1.85 -2.78
C THR A 95 -6.78 1.23 -3.95
N GLU A 96 -6.68 -0.10 -3.95
CA GLU A 96 -5.84 -0.84 -4.89
C GLU A 96 -6.58 -1.20 -6.17
N VAL A 97 -5.91 -1.02 -7.32
CA VAL A 97 -6.34 -1.51 -8.63
C VAL A 97 -6.15 -3.01 -8.68
N ASP A 98 -7.02 -3.70 -9.41
CA ASP A 98 -6.94 -5.15 -9.63
C ASP A 98 -5.52 -5.58 -10.05
N ALA A 99 -4.93 -6.47 -9.25
CA ALA A 99 -3.56 -6.94 -9.45
C ALA A 99 -3.36 -7.73 -10.76
N SER A 100 -4.43 -8.27 -11.36
CA SER A 100 -4.38 -8.92 -12.69
C SER A 100 -3.96 -7.95 -13.79
N LEU A 101 -4.13 -6.64 -13.58
CA LEU A 101 -3.78 -5.59 -14.52
C LEU A 101 -2.32 -5.15 -14.43
N SER A 102 -1.53 -5.69 -13.50
CA SER A 102 -0.18 -5.21 -13.13
C SER A 102 0.83 -5.08 -14.28
N PHE A 103 0.55 -5.68 -15.44
CA PHE A 103 1.40 -5.65 -16.63
C PHE A 103 0.77 -4.91 -17.81
N ASN A 104 -0.30 -4.12 -17.57
CA ASN A 104 -0.98 -3.35 -18.63
C ASN A 104 -1.23 -1.91 -18.19
N ILE A 105 -0.42 -0.99 -18.71
CA ILE A 105 -0.46 0.44 -18.36
C ILE A 105 -1.84 1.03 -18.59
N ASP A 106 -2.40 0.87 -19.79
CA ASP A 106 -3.66 1.51 -20.18
C ASP A 106 -4.84 1.02 -19.33
N LYS A 107 -4.90 -0.30 -19.05
CA LYS A 107 -5.94 -0.86 -18.19
C LYS A 107 -5.82 -0.38 -16.75
N MET A 108 -4.60 -0.29 -16.20
CA MET A 108 -4.38 0.26 -14.85
C MET A 108 -4.82 1.72 -14.77
N VAL A 109 -4.44 2.55 -15.74
CA VAL A 109 -4.83 3.96 -15.79
C VAL A 109 -6.36 4.10 -15.90
N THR A 110 -6.98 3.31 -16.77
CA THR A 110 -8.45 3.31 -16.93
C THR A 110 -9.16 2.90 -15.63
N LYS A 111 -8.71 1.83 -14.99
CA LYS A 111 -9.26 1.35 -13.72
C LYS A 111 -9.07 2.39 -12.59
N ALA A 112 -7.89 2.98 -12.49
CA ALA A 112 -7.59 4.04 -11.53
C ALA A 112 -8.54 5.24 -11.68
N LYS A 113 -8.75 5.72 -12.90
CA LYS A 113 -9.68 6.81 -13.20
C LYS A 113 -11.13 6.46 -12.86
N LYS A 114 -11.56 5.22 -13.10
CA LYS A 114 -12.88 4.73 -12.69
C LYS A 114 -13.05 4.78 -11.16
N ILE A 115 -12.07 4.30 -10.42
CA ILE A 115 -12.10 4.32 -8.94
C ILE A 115 -12.17 5.77 -8.44
N ILE A 116 -11.36 6.68 -8.98
CA ILE A 116 -11.38 8.11 -8.63
C ILE A 116 -12.74 8.74 -8.96
N ALA A 117 -13.34 8.42 -10.10
CA ALA A 117 -14.66 8.92 -10.47
C ALA A 117 -15.73 8.50 -9.45
N LEU A 118 -15.71 7.23 -9.01
CA LEU A 118 -16.62 6.73 -7.96
C LEU A 118 -16.45 7.45 -6.62
N TYR A 119 -15.23 7.80 -6.22
CA TYR A 119 -14.98 8.63 -5.05
C TYR A 119 -15.50 10.05 -5.23
N ASN A 120 -15.26 10.66 -6.40
CA ASN A 120 -15.72 12.03 -6.71
C ASN A 120 -17.26 12.13 -6.75
N GLU A 121 -17.95 11.13 -7.30
CA GLU A 121 -19.42 11.03 -7.27
C GLU A 121 -19.95 11.01 -5.83
N ALA A 122 -19.20 10.44 -4.89
CA ALA A 122 -19.52 10.44 -3.47
C ALA A 122 -19.07 11.72 -2.73
N GLY A 123 -18.54 12.72 -3.45
CA GLY A 123 -18.11 14.00 -2.88
C GLY A 123 -16.70 14.02 -2.29
N VAL A 124 -15.89 12.98 -2.53
CA VAL A 124 -14.50 12.91 -2.07
C VAL A 124 -13.55 13.41 -3.16
N THR A 125 -12.68 14.33 -2.81
CA THR A 125 -11.70 14.94 -3.72
C THR A 125 -10.45 14.08 -3.89
N ASN A 126 -9.73 14.25 -5.01
CA ASN A 126 -8.55 13.43 -5.36
C ASN A 126 -7.45 13.46 -4.28
N ASP A 127 -7.30 14.58 -3.58
CA ASP A 127 -6.30 14.74 -2.51
C ASP A 127 -6.56 13.86 -1.28
N ARG A 128 -7.74 13.24 -1.17
CA ARG A 128 -8.14 12.31 -0.11
C ARG A 128 -7.95 10.84 -0.49
N VAL A 129 -7.53 10.54 -1.72
CA VAL A 129 -7.39 9.17 -2.25
C VAL A 129 -6.00 8.96 -2.81
N LEU A 130 -5.41 7.79 -2.54
CA LEU A 130 -4.25 7.27 -3.23
C LEU A 130 -4.66 6.03 -4.02
N ILE A 131 -4.37 6.02 -5.31
CA ILE A 131 -4.53 4.81 -6.13
C ILE A 131 -3.33 3.90 -5.90
N LYS A 132 -3.58 2.67 -5.47
CA LYS A 132 -2.54 1.71 -5.15
C LYS A 132 -2.28 0.78 -6.34
N LEU A 133 -1.02 0.69 -6.78
CA LEU A 133 -0.57 -0.05 -7.95
C LEU A 133 0.61 -0.94 -7.59
N ALA A 134 0.69 -2.16 -8.14
CA ALA A 134 1.88 -2.98 -7.99
C ALA A 134 3.10 -2.33 -8.67
N SER A 135 4.27 -2.41 -8.04
CA SER A 135 5.51 -1.78 -8.52
C SER A 135 6.20 -2.63 -9.62
N THR A 136 5.45 -3.04 -10.63
CA THR A 136 6.01 -3.49 -11.91
C THR A 136 6.50 -2.29 -12.70
N TRP A 137 7.30 -2.48 -13.75
CA TRP A 137 7.64 -1.38 -14.65
C TRP A 137 6.39 -0.68 -15.19
N GLU A 138 5.43 -1.48 -15.64
CA GLU A 138 4.14 -1.02 -16.16
C GLU A 138 3.34 -0.26 -15.09
N GLY A 139 3.32 -0.75 -13.84
CA GLY A 139 2.65 -0.07 -12.73
C GLY A 139 3.29 1.27 -12.37
N ILE A 140 4.62 1.36 -12.42
CA ILE A 140 5.35 2.60 -12.21
C ILE A 140 5.05 3.60 -13.33
N LYS A 141 4.98 3.15 -14.60
CA LYS A 141 4.60 4.01 -15.73
C LYS A 141 3.15 4.45 -15.68
N ALA A 142 2.23 3.59 -15.24
CA ALA A 142 0.85 4.00 -14.98
C ALA A 142 0.78 5.05 -13.88
N GLY A 143 1.54 4.89 -12.79
CA GLY A 143 1.67 5.88 -11.73
C GLY A 143 2.20 7.23 -12.24
N GLU A 144 3.24 7.23 -13.07
CA GLU A 144 3.78 8.45 -13.70
C GLU A 144 2.71 9.22 -14.52
N ILE A 145 1.85 8.49 -15.24
CA ILE A 145 0.75 9.09 -16.00
C ILE A 145 -0.30 9.71 -15.06
N LEU A 146 -0.73 8.95 -14.05
CA LEU A 146 -1.76 9.37 -13.10
C LEU A 146 -1.33 10.58 -12.28
N GLU A 147 -0.08 10.62 -11.81
CA GLU A 147 0.47 11.76 -11.07
C GLU A 147 0.46 13.05 -11.90
N LYS A 148 0.77 12.98 -13.19
CA LYS A 148 0.69 14.12 -14.11
C LYS A 148 -0.73 14.63 -14.31
N GLU A 149 -1.72 13.78 -14.08
CA GLU A 149 -3.15 14.12 -14.14
C GLU A 149 -3.75 14.52 -12.77
N GLY A 150 -2.92 14.64 -11.73
CA GLY A 150 -3.34 15.05 -10.39
C GLY A 150 -3.99 13.92 -9.57
N ILE A 151 -3.74 12.67 -9.95
CA ILE A 151 -4.16 11.48 -9.20
C ILE A 151 -2.93 10.90 -8.50
N ASN A 152 -2.85 11.07 -7.18
CA ASN A 152 -1.71 10.56 -6.41
C ASN A 152 -1.76 9.04 -6.25
N CYS A 153 -0.57 8.42 -6.33
CA CYS A 153 -0.41 6.97 -6.31
C CYS A 153 0.38 6.47 -5.11
N ASN A 154 0.06 5.24 -4.69
CA ASN A 154 0.80 4.43 -3.73
C ASN A 154 1.34 3.19 -4.46
N LEU A 155 2.64 3.14 -4.75
CA LEU A 155 3.28 2.00 -5.41
C LEU A 155 3.62 0.93 -4.39
N THR A 156 2.90 -0.20 -4.47
CA THR A 156 2.97 -1.33 -3.53
C THR A 156 3.68 -2.54 -4.12
N LEU A 157 3.81 -3.62 -3.34
CA LEU A 157 4.58 -4.81 -3.69
C LEU A 157 6.00 -4.41 -4.13
N LEU A 158 6.60 -3.56 -3.31
CA LEU A 158 7.94 -3.03 -3.54
C LEU A 158 8.93 -3.77 -2.65
N PHE A 159 9.91 -4.41 -3.26
CA PHE A 159 10.89 -5.29 -2.62
C PHE A 159 12.32 -4.97 -3.01
N SER A 160 12.57 -4.32 -4.17
CA SER A 160 13.91 -4.01 -4.64
C SER A 160 14.22 -2.51 -4.65
N PHE A 161 15.52 -2.20 -4.60
CA PHE A 161 15.99 -0.83 -4.76
C PHE A 161 15.72 -0.28 -6.17
N ALA A 162 15.75 -1.13 -7.21
CA ALA A 162 15.41 -0.74 -8.57
C ALA A 162 13.97 -0.23 -8.68
N GLN A 163 13.01 -0.93 -8.03
CA GLN A 163 11.62 -0.48 -7.95
C GLN A 163 11.50 0.88 -7.25
N ALA A 164 12.14 1.05 -6.09
CA ALA A 164 12.12 2.29 -5.34
C ALA A 164 12.68 3.46 -6.16
N ARG A 165 13.82 3.25 -6.81
CA ARG A 165 14.46 4.24 -7.68
C ARG A 165 13.56 4.66 -8.83
N ALA A 166 13.01 3.71 -9.58
CA ALA A 166 12.13 4.01 -10.71
C ALA A 166 10.86 4.76 -10.27
N CYS A 167 10.30 4.43 -9.09
CA CYS A 167 9.16 5.15 -8.50
C CYS A 167 9.49 6.62 -8.19
N ALA A 168 10.64 6.88 -7.58
CA ALA A 168 11.07 8.25 -7.28
C ALA A 168 11.29 9.08 -8.55
N GLU A 169 11.92 8.48 -9.57
CA GLU A 169 12.19 9.10 -10.88
C GLU A 169 10.90 9.33 -11.69
N ALA A 170 9.87 8.51 -11.50
CA ALA A 170 8.52 8.70 -12.03
C ALA A 170 7.73 9.81 -11.31
N GLY A 171 8.20 10.26 -10.13
CA GLY A 171 7.56 11.30 -9.34
C GLY A 171 6.28 10.85 -8.65
N VAL A 172 6.13 9.56 -8.35
CA VAL A 172 4.96 9.06 -7.63
C VAL A 172 4.91 9.61 -6.20
N PHE A 173 3.70 9.83 -5.69
CA PHE A 173 3.50 10.45 -4.39
C PHE A 173 4.06 9.59 -3.24
N LEU A 174 3.83 8.27 -3.27
CA LEU A 174 4.16 7.39 -2.16
C LEU A 174 4.55 5.99 -2.64
N ILE A 175 5.50 5.37 -1.94
CA ILE A 175 5.84 3.96 -2.08
C ILE A 175 5.60 3.20 -0.78
N SER A 176 5.22 1.92 -0.91
CA SER A 176 5.03 0.99 0.22
C SER A 176 6.01 -0.18 0.12
N PRO A 177 7.29 -0.03 0.53
CA PRO A 177 8.22 -1.14 0.63
C PRO A 177 7.79 -2.11 1.73
N PHE A 178 7.84 -3.41 1.43
CA PHE A 178 7.41 -4.46 2.33
C PHE A 178 8.58 -4.94 3.20
N VAL A 179 8.43 -4.85 4.52
CA VAL A 179 9.47 -5.24 5.48
C VAL A 179 9.40 -6.73 5.80
N GLY A 180 8.33 -7.19 6.41
CA GLY A 180 8.23 -8.55 6.93
C GLY A 180 8.22 -9.64 5.85
N ARG A 181 7.73 -9.35 4.61
CA ARG A 181 7.82 -10.34 3.53
C ARG A 181 9.25 -10.54 3.04
N ILE A 182 10.09 -9.51 3.12
CA ILE A 182 11.53 -9.63 2.87
C ILE A 182 12.15 -10.52 3.95
N LEU A 183 11.87 -10.23 5.23
CA LEU A 183 12.32 -11.05 6.35
C LEU A 183 11.93 -12.53 6.18
N ASP A 184 10.66 -12.80 5.85
CA ASP A 184 10.17 -14.17 5.63
C ASP A 184 10.99 -14.92 4.58
N TRP A 185 11.31 -14.27 3.46
CA TRP A 185 12.10 -14.87 2.40
C TRP A 185 13.51 -15.22 2.85
N PHE A 186 14.18 -14.27 3.53
CA PHE A 186 15.55 -14.50 4.01
C PHE A 186 15.58 -15.57 5.08
N LYS A 187 14.66 -15.58 6.06
CA LYS A 187 14.55 -16.66 7.06
C LYS A 187 14.36 -18.03 6.42
N ALA A 188 13.48 -18.12 5.43
CA ALA A 188 13.25 -19.38 4.71
C ALA A 188 14.47 -19.81 3.89
N LYS A 189 15.23 -18.86 3.34
CA LYS A 189 16.40 -19.15 2.50
C LYS A 189 17.65 -19.51 3.26
N THR A 190 17.89 -18.82 4.38
CA THR A 190 19.15 -18.96 5.16
C THR A 190 18.99 -19.86 6.38
N GLY A 191 17.80 -19.95 6.95
CA GLY A 191 17.55 -20.58 8.25
C GLY A 191 18.06 -19.76 9.44
N GLU A 192 18.46 -18.50 9.22
CA GLU A 192 18.99 -17.63 10.26
C GLU A 192 17.88 -16.84 10.96
N GLU A 193 18.11 -16.45 12.22
CA GLU A 193 17.31 -15.50 12.94
C GLU A 193 17.90 -14.08 12.77
N TYR A 194 17.01 -13.09 12.67
CA TYR A 194 17.37 -11.70 12.48
C TYR A 194 16.86 -10.86 13.63
N THR A 195 17.68 -9.92 14.09
CA THR A 195 17.26 -8.85 15.03
C THR A 195 16.73 -7.66 14.24
N SER A 196 16.14 -6.68 14.92
CA SER A 196 15.66 -5.44 14.26
C SER A 196 16.76 -4.71 13.49
N GLU A 197 18.03 -4.80 13.95
CA GLU A 197 19.18 -4.15 13.31
C GLU A 197 19.70 -4.94 12.10
N THR A 198 19.50 -6.26 12.07
CA THR A 198 20.00 -7.13 11.00
C THR A 198 18.90 -7.57 10.05
N ASP A 199 17.64 -7.18 10.31
CA ASP A 199 16.49 -7.49 9.48
C ASP A 199 16.66 -6.91 8.07
N PRO A 200 16.71 -7.77 7.03
CA PRO A 200 16.94 -7.32 5.66
C PRO A 200 15.81 -6.42 5.11
N GLY A 201 14.58 -6.57 5.62
CA GLY A 201 13.47 -5.69 5.27
C GLY A 201 13.63 -4.29 5.87
N VAL A 202 14.02 -4.20 7.15
CA VAL A 202 14.36 -2.93 7.81
C VAL A 202 15.53 -2.25 7.09
N MET A 203 16.61 -2.99 6.81
CA MET A 203 17.78 -2.46 6.09
C MET A 203 17.40 -1.92 4.70
N SER A 204 16.52 -2.61 3.99
CA SER A 204 16.01 -2.16 2.69
C SER A 204 15.31 -0.81 2.78
N VAL A 205 14.40 -0.65 3.74
CA VAL A 205 13.67 0.64 3.92
C VAL A 205 14.61 1.76 4.35
N HIS A 206 15.59 1.48 5.24
CA HIS A 206 16.63 2.43 5.59
C HIS A 206 17.42 2.93 4.37
N ALA A 207 17.84 2.01 3.50
CA ALA A 207 18.58 2.34 2.29
C ALA A 207 17.75 3.21 1.34
N ILE A 208 16.48 2.86 1.11
CA ILE A 208 15.56 3.61 0.26
C ILE A 208 15.31 5.01 0.82
N TYR A 209 14.97 5.11 2.11
CA TYR A 209 14.70 6.38 2.78
C TYR A 209 15.88 7.33 2.68
N ASN A 210 17.07 6.87 3.08
CA ASN A 210 18.28 7.68 3.05
C ASN A 210 18.60 8.15 1.63
N TRP A 211 18.51 7.26 0.64
CA TRP A 211 18.77 7.61 -0.75
C TRP A 211 17.77 8.66 -1.27
N TYR A 212 16.48 8.53 -0.95
CA TYR A 212 15.47 9.52 -1.35
C TYR A 212 15.77 10.91 -0.76
N LYS A 213 16.09 10.96 0.53
CA LYS A 213 16.38 12.23 1.21
C LYS A 213 17.70 12.84 0.70
N GLU A 214 18.76 12.05 0.57
CA GLU A 214 20.04 12.50 0.06
C GLU A 214 19.97 13.09 -1.36
N HIS A 215 19.12 12.54 -2.22
CA HIS A 215 18.91 13.01 -3.59
C HIS A 215 17.73 13.99 -3.75
N GLY A 216 17.08 14.38 -2.67
CA GLY A 216 15.99 15.36 -2.68
C GLY A 216 14.72 14.89 -3.40
N PHE A 217 14.47 13.59 -3.47
CA PHE A 217 13.20 13.06 -3.95
C PHE A 217 12.06 13.35 -2.95
N LYS A 218 10.89 13.68 -3.47
CA LYS A 218 9.72 14.05 -2.67
C LYS A 218 8.78 12.88 -2.40
N THR A 219 9.01 11.76 -3.06
CA THR A 219 8.21 10.54 -2.86
C THR A 219 8.28 10.11 -1.40
N VAL A 220 7.11 9.91 -0.81
CA VAL A 220 6.93 9.48 0.59
C VAL A 220 7.30 8.01 0.72
N VAL A 221 8.13 7.68 1.71
CA VAL A 221 8.46 6.29 2.04
C VAL A 221 7.52 5.82 3.15
N MET A 222 6.75 4.76 2.89
CA MET A 222 5.85 4.15 3.86
C MET A 222 6.19 2.67 4.07
N GLY A 223 6.91 2.34 5.13
CA GLY A 223 7.15 0.94 5.49
C GLY A 223 5.85 0.17 5.69
N ALA A 224 5.78 -1.07 5.22
CA ALA A 224 4.56 -1.87 5.19
C ALA A 224 4.81 -3.35 5.51
N SER A 225 3.73 -4.07 5.85
CA SER A 225 3.74 -5.55 6.01
C SER A 225 4.68 -6.03 7.12
N PHE A 226 4.51 -5.51 8.32
CA PHE A 226 5.32 -5.83 9.50
C PHE A 226 4.96 -7.20 10.12
N ARG A 227 5.94 -7.83 10.78
CA ARG A 227 5.80 -9.09 11.53
C ARG A 227 5.83 -8.88 13.05
N ASN A 228 6.51 -7.83 13.50
CA ASN A 228 6.71 -7.54 14.92
C ASN A 228 6.95 -6.03 15.14
N ILE A 229 6.81 -5.58 16.38
CA ILE A 229 7.05 -4.17 16.73
C ILE A 229 8.52 -3.76 16.63
N GLY A 230 9.46 -4.70 16.65
CA GLY A 230 10.89 -4.41 16.47
C GLY A 230 11.20 -3.85 15.06
N GLU A 231 10.58 -4.40 14.01
CA GLU A 231 10.68 -3.84 12.65
C GLU A 231 10.14 -2.39 12.59
N ILE A 232 9.04 -2.12 13.31
CA ILE A 232 8.40 -0.80 13.34
C ILE A 232 9.26 0.22 14.08
N THR A 233 9.75 -0.15 15.27
CA THR A 233 10.57 0.74 16.10
C THR A 233 11.91 1.05 15.44
N ALA A 234 12.50 0.08 14.74
CA ALA A 234 13.72 0.28 13.95
C ALA A 234 13.54 1.24 12.74
N LEU A 235 12.30 1.55 12.37
CA LEU A 235 11.95 2.51 11.31
C LEU A 235 11.35 3.82 11.86
N ALA A 236 11.45 4.09 13.17
CA ALA A 236 10.97 5.31 13.77
C ALA A 236 11.62 6.55 13.10
N GLY A 237 10.80 7.49 12.66
CA GLY A 237 11.22 8.62 11.83
C GLY A 237 11.08 8.44 10.33
N CYS A 238 10.66 7.25 9.86
CA CYS A 238 10.19 7.07 8.48
C CYS A 238 9.01 8.01 8.21
N ASP A 239 8.84 8.46 6.96
CA ASP A 239 7.76 9.40 6.62
C ASP A 239 6.39 8.86 7.06
N ARG A 240 6.11 7.57 6.78
CA ARG A 240 4.90 6.86 7.19
C ARG A 240 5.20 5.39 7.47
N LEU A 241 4.35 4.78 8.29
CA LEU A 241 4.32 3.34 8.52
C LEU A 241 2.87 2.87 8.48
N THR A 242 2.54 1.91 7.61
CA THR A 242 1.22 1.29 7.58
C THR A 242 1.26 -0.01 8.38
N ILE A 243 0.51 -0.03 9.46
CA ILE A 243 0.65 -1.00 10.56
C ILE A 243 -0.70 -1.68 10.78
N ALA A 244 -0.67 -3.00 10.93
CA ALA A 244 -1.86 -3.78 11.26
C ALA A 244 -2.37 -3.45 12.68
N PRO A 245 -3.69 -3.50 12.93
CA PRO A 245 -4.27 -3.15 14.24
C PRO A 245 -3.63 -3.83 15.43
N ALA A 246 -3.36 -5.13 15.36
CA ALA A 246 -2.75 -5.89 16.45
C ALA A 246 -1.36 -5.35 16.86
N LEU A 247 -0.54 -4.92 15.89
CA LEU A 247 0.76 -4.34 16.16
C LEU A 247 0.65 -2.89 16.68
N LEU A 248 -0.39 -2.16 16.29
CA LEU A 248 -0.67 -0.84 16.86
C LEU A 248 -1.10 -0.96 18.34
N GLU A 249 -1.93 -1.94 18.68
CA GLU A 249 -2.32 -2.24 20.06
C GLU A 249 -1.13 -2.68 20.91
N GLU A 250 -0.23 -3.50 20.34
CA GLU A 250 1.01 -3.91 21.01
C GLU A 250 1.93 -2.72 21.26
N LEU A 251 2.11 -1.81 20.30
CA LEU A 251 2.88 -0.58 20.49
C LEU A 251 2.27 0.36 21.54
N ASP A 252 0.92 0.43 21.59
CA ASP A 252 0.21 1.27 22.55
C ASP A 252 0.29 0.74 23.98
N SER A 253 0.38 -0.57 24.14
CA SER A 253 0.51 -1.24 25.44
C SER A 253 1.97 -1.39 25.90
N THR A 254 2.96 -1.09 25.05
CA THR A 254 4.38 -1.23 25.37
C THR A 254 4.99 0.11 25.77
N GLU A 255 5.59 0.15 26.95
CA GLU A 255 6.36 1.31 27.44
C GLU A 255 7.86 1.14 27.14
N GLY A 256 8.57 2.23 26.97
CA GLY A 256 10.02 2.26 26.75
C GLY A 256 10.47 3.54 26.06
N ASP A 257 11.76 3.67 25.83
CA ASP A 257 12.33 4.77 25.04
C ASP A 257 12.36 4.39 23.56
N LEU A 258 11.87 5.26 22.69
CA LEU A 258 11.90 5.08 21.25
C LEU A 258 12.80 6.14 20.59
N PRO A 259 14.08 5.84 20.36
CA PRO A 259 14.96 6.75 19.63
C PRO A 259 14.56 6.85 18.17
N GLN A 260 14.68 8.05 17.60
CA GLN A 260 14.46 8.26 16.17
C GLN A 260 15.58 7.57 15.37
N ALA A 261 15.23 6.57 14.55
CA ALA A 261 16.15 5.79 13.73
C ALA A 261 16.42 6.44 12.36
N LEU A 262 15.41 7.09 11.77
CA LEU A 262 15.49 7.74 10.47
C LEU A 262 15.27 9.25 10.61
N LYS A 263 16.10 10.04 9.90
CA LYS A 263 16.02 11.50 9.93
C LYS A 263 16.29 12.07 8.54
N ASP A 264 15.45 12.99 8.11
CA ASP A 264 15.68 13.76 6.89
C ASP A 264 16.72 14.87 7.18
N ASN A 265 17.92 14.71 6.65
CA ASN A 265 19.01 15.70 6.78
C ASN A 265 19.09 16.61 5.56
N GLY A 266 18.12 16.54 4.65
CA GLY A 266 18.07 17.31 3.42
C GLY A 266 18.91 16.69 2.29
N ALA A 267 18.77 17.29 1.11
CA ALA A 267 19.50 16.82 -0.09
C ALA A 267 20.97 17.22 -0.02
N THR A 268 21.85 16.25 -0.24
CA THR A 268 23.30 16.41 -0.26
C THR A 268 23.93 15.94 -1.57
N LYS A 269 23.15 15.29 -2.43
CA LYS A 269 23.58 14.73 -3.71
C LYS A 269 22.66 15.16 -4.84
N GLU A 270 23.22 15.28 -6.04
CA GLU A 270 22.41 15.47 -7.25
C GLU A 270 21.61 14.22 -7.59
N LYS A 271 20.46 14.41 -8.26
CA LYS A 271 19.67 13.28 -8.75
C LYS A 271 20.45 12.56 -9.86
N PRO A 272 20.53 11.22 -9.82
CA PRO A 272 21.18 10.46 -10.88
C PRO A 272 20.38 10.55 -12.19
N ALA A 273 21.01 10.11 -13.30
CA ALA A 273 20.30 9.90 -14.56
C ALA A 273 19.15 8.89 -14.37
N LYS A 274 18.06 9.06 -15.11
CA LYS A 274 16.91 8.16 -15.02
C LYS A 274 17.29 6.72 -15.34
N LEU A 275 16.66 5.80 -14.63
CA LEU A 275 16.77 4.37 -14.90
C LEU A 275 15.93 4.02 -16.13
N GLU A 276 16.55 3.41 -17.13
CA GLU A 276 15.87 2.93 -18.33
C GLU A 276 15.24 1.56 -18.08
N GLU A 277 14.29 1.17 -18.93
CA GLU A 277 13.50 -0.05 -18.74
C GLU A 277 14.34 -1.33 -18.69
N ASP A 278 15.29 -1.45 -19.61
CA ASP A 278 16.17 -2.61 -19.71
C ASP A 278 17.05 -2.76 -18.47
N GLN A 279 17.61 -1.67 -17.96
CA GLN A 279 18.38 -1.66 -16.74
C GLN A 279 17.49 -1.97 -15.50
N PHE A 280 16.28 -1.37 -15.43
CA PHE A 280 15.32 -1.71 -14.36
C PHE A 280 15.02 -3.21 -14.35
N ARG A 281 14.68 -3.78 -15.50
CA ARG A 281 14.35 -5.21 -15.61
C ARG A 281 15.53 -6.10 -15.27
N PHE A 282 16.73 -5.71 -15.69
CA PHE A 282 17.97 -6.45 -15.38
C PHE A 282 18.28 -6.42 -13.88
N ASP A 283 18.27 -5.23 -13.26
CA ASP A 283 18.55 -5.07 -11.83
C ASP A 283 17.50 -5.79 -10.95
N HIS A 284 16.21 -5.64 -11.31
CA HIS A 284 15.14 -6.33 -10.59
C HIS A 284 15.23 -7.86 -10.75
N ASN A 285 15.51 -8.35 -11.95
CA ASN A 285 15.71 -9.78 -12.20
C ASN A 285 16.93 -10.34 -11.45
N GLY A 286 17.96 -9.55 -11.23
CA GLY A 286 19.15 -9.93 -10.45
C GLY A 286 18.88 -10.13 -8.97
N ASP A 287 17.78 -9.58 -8.45
CA ASP A 287 17.33 -9.73 -7.07
C ASP A 287 16.29 -10.86 -6.97
N ALA A 288 16.74 -12.07 -6.59
CA ALA A 288 15.87 -13.23 -6.50
C ALA A 288 14.73 -13.04 -5.47
N MET A 289 15.02 -12.42 -4.33
CA MET A 289 13.99 -12.13 -3.31
C MET A 289 12.91 -11.22 -3.89
N ALA A 290 13.29 -10.14 -4.55
CA ALA A 290 12.35 -9.16 -5.07
C ALA A 290 11.48 -9.73 -6.21
N THR A 291 12.07 -10.47 -7.16
CA THR A 291 11.32 -11.11 -8.25
C THR A 291 10.34 -12.14 -7.75
N GLU A 292 10.75 -13.01 -6.82
CA GLU A 292 9.89 -14.04 -6.24
C GLU A 292 8.74 -13.41 -5.44
N LYS A 293 9.02 -12.41 -4.59
CA LYS A 293 8.02 -11.77 -3.73
C LYS A 293 7.05 -10.86 -4.49
N LEU A 294 7.49 -10.16 -5.52
CA LEU A 294 6.59 -9.41 -6.39
C LEU A 294 5.62 -10.35 -7.12
N ALA A 295 6.14 -11.40 -7.74
CA ALA A 295 5.33 -12.37 -8.47
C ALA A 295 4.35 -13.11 -7.54
N GLU A 296 4.80 -13.54 -6.36
CA GLU A 296 3.96 -14.16 -5.33
C GLU A 296 2.86 -13.18 -4.84
N GLY A 297 3.22 -11.92 -4.59
CA GLY A 297 2.29 -10.91 -4.13
C GLY A 297 1.17 -10.64 -5.13
N ILE A 298 1.49 -10.49 -6.41
CA ILE A 298 0.50 -10.33 -7.48
C ILE A 298 -0.43 -11.56 -7.54
N ARG A 299 0.13 -12.78 -7.54
CA ARG A 299 -0.68 -14.02 -7.57
C ARG A 299 -1.63 -14.11 -6.38
N ASN A 300 -1.16 -13.82 -5.18
CA ASN A 300 -1.98 -13.89 -3.97
C ASN A 300 -3.11 -12.87 -3.99
N PHE A 301 -2.85 -11.64 -4.43
CA PHE A 301 -3.88 -10.63 -4.56
C PHE A 301 -4.93 -10.99 -5.62
N VAL A 302 -4.51 -11.59 -6.75
CA VAL A 302 -5.44 -12.12 -7.76
C VAL A 302 -6.28 -13.26 -7.21
N ILE A 303 -5.70 -14.17 -6.42
CA ILE A 303 -6.47 -15.26 -5.77
C ILE A 303 -7.55 -14.69 -4.84
N ASP A 304 -7.21 -13.70 -4.02
CA ASP A 304 -8.17 -13.11 -3.09
C ASP A 304 -9.21 -12.24 -3.82
N GLN A 305 -8.83 -11.53 -4.86
CA GLN A 305 -9.73 -10.84 -5.79
C GLN A 305 -10.76 -11.82 -6.38
N ASN A 306 -10.31 -12.94 -6.94
CA ASN A 306 -11.18 -13.95 -7.55
C ASN A 306 -12.16 -14.56 -6.54
N LYS A 307 -11.76 -14.75 -5.28
CA LYS A 307 -12.66 -15.18 -4.20
C LYS A 307 -13.75 -14.16 -3.92
N LEU A 308 -13.38 -12.87 -3.87
CA LEU A 308 -14.33 -11.78 -3.68
C LEU A 308 -15.31 -11.69 -4.87
N GLU A 309 -14.81 -11.78 -6.09
CA GLU A 309 -15.63 -11.81 -7.31
C GLU A 309 -16.64 -12.96 -7.30
N ALA A 310 -16.19 -14.17 -6.94
CA ALA A 310 -17.07 -15.33 -6.82
C ALA A 310 -18.18 -15.11 -5.76
N ALA A 311 -17.83 -14.55 -4.60
CA ALA A 311 -18.79 -14.25 -3.55
C ALA A 311 -19.83 -13.19 -3.96
N LEU A 312 -19.43 -12.18 -4.75
CA LEU A 312 -20.34 -11.17 -5.28
C LEU A 312 -21.19 -11.71 -6.44
N ALA A 313 -20.62 -12.59 -7.28
CA ALA A 313 -21.34 -13.22 -8.38
C ALA A 313 -22.55 -14.08 -7.92
N GLU A 314 -22.46 -14.70 -6.74
CA GLU A 314 -23.58 -15.43 -6.13
C GLU A 314 -24.75 -14.52 -5.73
N LYS A 315 -24.51 -13.21 -5.56
CA LYS A 315 -25.53 -12.22 -5.18
C LYS A 315 -26.07 -11.41 -6.40
N LEU A 316 -25.41 -11.53 -7.57
CA LEU A 316 -25.82 -10.94 -8.85
C LEU A 316 -26.84 -11.83 -9.59
#